data_3a572640c4e8392a63632999025380ce
#
_entry.id   3a572640c4e8392a63632999025380ce
#
_cell.length_a   1.000
_cell.length_b   1.000
_cell.length_c   1.000
_cell.angle_alpha   90.00
_cell.angle_beta   90.00
_cell.angle_gamma   90.00
#
_symmetry.space_group_name_H-M   'P 1'
#
loop_
_entity.id
_entity.type
_entity.pdbx_description
1 polymer ?
#
loop_
_entity_poly.entity_id
_entity_poly.type
_entity_poly.pdbx_seq_one_letter_code
_entity_poly.pdbx_strand_id
1 'polypeptide(L)'
;MASFLQQIKRSEDYFSELNDTAEIRLAFMELVVQNASILYPSFKHDRVLADKLKKYLTLKTVDQNALYRGLFIQAVAIFEDFIRNMVNHIIECHKIKVKKYSKLNDVLQNYFIASSGNVLTHYGRGTVNGVKYNFEQLKLSLMSCFSDSDDYYIEPRVFTISMGNCTSSRVEKLFSKLCLDDDIFTSISGTTELKKTVMETRKSAVSLLIKEKLDRIIHIRNDIAHGELTVSISKDEFDDTSVFLRSLIKALAERCQ
;
A
#
# COMPACT_ATOMS: atom_id res chain seq x y z
N MET A 1 2.51 20.86 -0.93
CA MET A 1 3.87 20.29 -1.15
C MET A 1 4.51 19.77 0.14
N ALA A 2 4.66 20.56 1.22
CA ALA A 2 5.26 20.09 2.49
C ALA A 2 4.55 18.85 3.08
N SER A 3 3.21 18.81 3.07
CA SER A 3 2.41 17.66 3.55
C SER A 3 2.66 16.37 2.77
N PHE A 4 2.84 16.45 1.45
CA PHE A 4 3.08 15.29 0.60
C PHE A 4 4.49 14.71 0.79
N LEU A 5 5.51 15.56 0.88
CA LEU A 5 6.88 15.14 1.22
C LEU A 5 6.94 14.46 2.59
N GLN A 6 6.16 14.96 3.55
CA GLN A 6 6.04 14.32 4.87
C GLN A 6 5.39 12.93 4.78
N GLN A 7 4.41 12.72 3.89
CA GLN A 7 3.78 11.41 3.67
C GLN A 7 4.75 10.41 3.03
N ILE A 8 5.56 10.84 2.05
CA ILE A 8 6.61 10.00 1.46
C ILE A 8 7.59 9.54 2.54
N LYS A 9 8.11 10.50 3.33
CA LYS A 9 9.01 10.19 4.44
C LYS A 9 8.40 9.21 5.43
N ARG A 10 7.13 9.40 5.79
CA ARG A 10 6.40 8.50 6.68
C ARG A 10 6.30 7.08 6.11
N SER A 11 6.07 6.92 4.81
CA SER A 11 6.08 5.60 4.18
C SER A 11 7.46 4.94 4.24
N GLU A 12 8.53 5.71 4.01
CA GLU A 12 9.90 5.23 4.14
C GLU A 12 10.23 4.82 5.58
N ASP A 13 9.82 5.62 6.58
CA ASP A 13 9.99 5.32 8.00
C ASP A 13 9.27 4.01 8.38
N TYR A 14 8.03 3.80 7.91
CA TYR A 14 7.30 2.55 8.15
C TYR A 14 7.96 1.33 7.55
N PHE A 15 8.53 1.42 6.34
CA PHE A 15 9.30 0.31 5.78
C PHE A 15 10.57 0.02 6.57
N SER A 16 11.24 1.06 7.11
CA SER A 16 12.39 0.87 7.99
C SER A 16 11.98 0.15 9.27
N GLU A 17 10.91 0.60 9.93
CA GLU A 17 10.38 -0.04 11.15
C GLU A 17 9.97 -1.51 10.92
N LEU A 18 9.41 -1.85 9.75
CA LEU A 18 9.09 -3.24 9.43
C LEU A 18 10.34 -4.11 9.32
N ASN A 19 11.38 -3.62 8.66
CA ASN A 19 12.65 -4.35 8.53
C ASN A 19 13.32 -4.52 9.90
N ASP A 20 13.39 -3.46 10.70
CA ASP A 20 13.97 -3.49 12.05
C ASP A 20 13.21 -4.47 12.94
N THR A 21 11.87 -4.50 12.85
CA THR A 21 11.02 -5.45 13.58
C THR A 21 11.33 -6.89 13.20
N ALA A 22 11.51 -7.16 11.89
CA ALA A 22 11.88 -8.49 11.41
C ALA A 22 13.26 -8.90 11.96
N GLU A 23 14.25 -8.02 11.86
CA GLU A 23 15.63 -8.29 12.34
C GLU A 23 15.71 -8.52 13.84
N ILE A 24 15.03 -7.68 14.64
CA ILE A 24 15.01 -7.82 16.12
C ILE A 24 14.35 -9.16 16.51
N ARG A 25 13.22 -9.52 15.90
CA ARG A 25 12.55 -10.78 16.20
C ARG A 25 13.38 -11.98 15.79
N LEU A 26 14.04 -11.94 14.63
CA LEU A 26 14.93 -13.02 14.20
C LEU A 26 16.13 -13.16 15.12
N ALA A 27 16.79 -12.05 15.48
CA ALA A 27 17.91 -12.06 16.40
C ALA A 27 17.52 -12.64 17.77
N PHE A 28 16.32 -12.30 18.28
CA PHE A 28 15.79 -12.86 19.51
C PHE A 28 15.52 -14.37 19.37
N MET A 29 14.93 -14.81 18.25
CA MET A 29 14.71 -16.24 18.00
C MET A 29 16.01 -17.03 17.92
N GLU A 30 17.02 -16.49 17.24
CA GLU A 30 18.37 -17.08 17.16
C GLU A 30 19.02 -17.17 18.54
N LEU A 31 18.95 -16.11 19.33
CA LEU A 31 19.47 -16.08 20.70
C LEU A 31 18.84 -17.18 21.56
N VAL A 32 17.52 -17.35 21.49
CA VAL A 32 16.82 -18.42 22.25
C VAL A 32 17.25 -19.80 21.76
N VAL A 33 17.40 -19.99 20.44
CA VAL A 33 17.84 -21.28 19.89
C VAL A 33 19.29 -21.60 20.29
N GLN A 34 20.21 -20.63 20.15
CA GLN A 34 21.62 -20.80 20.50
C GLN A 34 21.82 -21.09 22.00
N ASN A 35 21.00 -20.49 22.84
CA ASN A 35 21.08 -20.66 24.29
C ASN A 35 20.11 -21.72 24.84
N ALA A 36 19.43 -22.48 23.98
CA ALA A 36 18.46 -23.49 24.41
C ALA A 36 19.05 -24.53 25.36
N SER A 37 20.31 -24.95 25.13
CA SER A 37 21.04 -25.89 25.98
C SER A 37 21.34 -25.34 27.40
N ILE A 38 21.47 -24.01 27.49
CA ILE A 38 21.69 -23.29 28.77
C ILE A 38 20.36 -22.97 29.45
N LEU A 39 19.37 -22.52 28.65
CA LEU A 39 18.07 -22.12 29.15
C LEU A 39 17.23 -23.32 29.65
N TYR A 40 17.30 -24.44 28.95
CA TYR A 40 16.51 -25.62 29.31
C TYR A 40 16.85 -26.15 30.71
N PRO A 41 18.12 -26.35 31.10
CA PRO A 41 18.47 -26.71 32.46
C PRO A 41 18.05 -25.66 33.52
N SER A 42 18.15 -24.37 33.19
CA SER A 42 17.74 -23.29 34.07
C SER A 42 16.24 -23.29 34.39
N PHE A 43 15.41 -23.74 33.44
CA PHE A 43 13.97 -23.87 33.61
C PHE A 43 13.50 -25.28 34.03
N LYS A 44 14.45 -26.17 34.34
CA LYS A 44 14.18 -27.59 34.70
C LYS A 44 13.17 -27.74 35.83
N HIS A 45 13.18 -26.81 36.76
CA HIS A 45 12.26 -26.79 37.94
C HIS A 45 10.91 -26.12 37.64
N ASP A 46 10.79 -25.37 36.52
CA ASP A 46 9.54 -24.79 36.05
C ASP A 46 9.06 -25.55 34.82
N ARG A 47 8.21 -26.55 35.03
CA ARG A 47 7.64 -27.38 33.96
C ARG A 47 6.94 -26.55 32.90
N VAL A 48 6.24 -25.49 33.28
CA VAL A 48 5.46 -24.64 32.36
C VAL A 48 6.41 -23.90 31.41
N LEU A 49 7.51 -23.34 31.93
CA LEU A 49 8.51 -22.64 31.11
C LEU A 49 9.29 -23.62 30.23
N ALA A 50 9.68 -24.78 30.77
CA ALA A 50 10.37 -25.82 30.01
C ALA A 50 9.52 -26.35 28.84
N ASP A 51 8.22 -26.58 29.04
CA ASP A 51 7.29 -27.02 28.00
C ASP A 51 7.06 -25.91 26.94
N LYS A 52 6.95 -24.65 27.37
CA LYS A 52 6.85 -23.51 26.45
C LYS A 52 8.10 -23.36 25.58
N LEU A 53 9.30 -23.47 26.17
CA LEU A 53 10.56 -23.42 25.42
C LEU A 53 10.66 -24.56 24.41
N LYS A 54 10.34 -25.81 24.85
CA LYS A 54 10.31 -26.96 23.96
C LYS A 54 9.36 -26.78 22.81
N LYS A 55 8.14 -26.32 23.08
CA LYS A 55 7.13 -26.01 22.06
C LYS A 55 7.62 -24.91 21.11
N TYR A 56 8.24 -23.86 21.62
CA TYR A 56 8.82 -22.79 20.81
C TYR A 56 9.87 -23.32 19.84
N LEU A 57 10.82 -24.15 20.33
CA LEU A 57 11.87 -24.75 19.49
C LEU A 57 11.33 -25.66 18.38
N THR A 58 10.18 -26.30 18.60
CA THR A 58 9.53 -27.13 17.56
C THR A 58 8.72 -26.31 16.56
N LEU A 59 8.24 -25.13 16.92
CA LEU A 59 7.38 -24.29 16.09
C LEU A 59 8.12 -23.13 15.40
N LYS A 60 9.43 -22.96 15.61
CA LYS A 60 10.20 -21.81 15.11
C LYS A 60 10.02 -21.52 13.61
N THR A 61 9.95 -22.58 12.79
CA THR A 61 9.79 -22.44 11.32
C THR A 61 8.39 -21.91 10.97
N VAL A 62 7.36 -22.38 11.69
CA VAL A 62 5.97 -21.91 11.52
C VAL A 62 5.85 -20.47 11.98
N ASP A 63 6.53 -20.10 13.07
CA ASP A 63 6.53 -18.75 13.64
C ASP A 63 7.22 -17.75 12.70
N GLN A 64 8.34 -18.14 12.06
CA GLN A 64 9.00 -17.31 11.03
C GLN A 64 8.08 -17.03 9.85
N ASN A 65 7.42 -18.07 9.30
CA ASN A 65 6.49 -17.88 8.19
C ASN A 65 5.31 -16.99 8.58
N ALA A 66 4.73 -17.17 9.77
CA ALA A 66 3.66 -16.31 10.27
C ALA A 66 4.11 -14.85 10.41
N LEU A 67 5.35 -14.62 10.91
CA LEU A 67 5.94 -13.29 10.99
C LEU A 67 6.04 -12.65 9.60
N TYR A 68 6.69 -13.33 8.62
CA TYR A 68 6.88 -12.74 7.30
C TYR A 68 5.58 -12.54 6.54
N ARG A 69 4.59 -13.41 6.70
CA ARG A 69 3.23 -13.20 6.16
C ARG A 69 2.60 -11.93 6.73
N GLY A 70 2.71 -11.71 8.04
CA GLY A 70 2.21 -10.48 8.69
C GLY A 70 2.91 -9.23 8.19
N LEU A 71 4.25 -9.25 8.10
CA LEU A 71 5.05 -8.14 7.59
C LEU A 71 4.77 -7.86 6.11
N PHE A 72 4.58 -8.89 5.30
CA PHE A 72 4.22 -8.77 3.89
C PHE A 72 2.88 -8.04 3.69
N ILE A 73 1.84 -8.42 4.46
CA ILE A 73 0.55 -7.70 4.44
C ILE A 73 0.73 -6.23 4.81
N GLN A 74 1.54 -5.94 5.84
CA GLN A 74 1.79 -4.56 6.27
C GLN A 74 2.54 -3.77 5.21
N ALA A 75 3.54 -4.35 4.54
CA ALA A 75 4.26 -3.69 3.44
C ALA A 75 3.32 -3.28 2.31
N VAL A 76 2.40 -4.16 1.92
CA VAL A 76 1.38 -3.84 0.91
C VAL A 76 0.41 -2.77 1.41
N ALA A 77 0.00 -2.81 2.67
CA ALA A 77 -0.87 -1.79 3.26
C ALA A 77 -0.25 -0.40 3.25
N ILE A 78 1.08 -0.28 3.49
CA ILE A 78 1.82 0.99 3.36
C ILE A 78 1.75 1.51 1.92
N PHE A 79 1.94 0.65 0.92
CA PHE A 79 1.81 1.04 -0.48
C PHE A 79 0.39 1.49 -0.83
N GLU A 80 -0.64 0.76 -0.40
CA GLU A 80 -2.04 1.13 -0.63
C GLU A 80 -2.40 2.46 0.04
N ASP A 81 -1.89 2.70 1.25
CA ASP A 81 -2.09 3.99 1.94
C ASP A 81 -1.38 5.13 1.22
N PHE A 82 -0.16 4.90 0.72
CA PHE A 82 0.55 5.87 -0.12
C PHE A 82 -0.27 6.24 -1.37
N ILE A 83 -0.85 5.27 -2.09
CA ILE A 83 -1.70 5.55 -3.27
C ILE A 83 -2.90 6.42 -2.89
N ARG A 84 -3.57 6.15 -1.75
CA ARG A 84 -4.69 6.97 -1.27
C ARG A 84 -4.26 8.42 -0.99
N ASN A 85 -3.12 8.58 -0.33
CA ASN A 85 -2.58 9.91 -0.01
C ASN A 85 -2.14 10.67 -1.27
N MET A 86 -1.63 9.95 -2.27
CA MET A 86 -1.26 10.52 -3.55
C MET A 86 -2.46 11.05 -4.33
N VAL A 87 -3.61 10.37 -4.28
CA VAL A 87 -4.87 10.88 -4.84
C VAL A 87 -5.26 12.21 -4.21
N ASN A 88 -5.17 12.32 -2.88
CA ASN A 88 -5.43 13.58 -2.18
C ASN A 88 -4.52 14.71 -2.71
N HIS A 89 -3.23 14.41 -2.84
CA HIS A 89 -2.26 15.39 -3.34
C HIS A 89 -2.56 15.84 -4.77
N ILE A 90 -2.87 14.90 -5.68
CA ILE A 90 -3.21 15.22 -7.08
C ILE A 90 -4.44 16.12 -7.15
N ILE A 91 -5.49 15.84 -6.38
CA ILE A 91 -6.70 16.65 -6.33
C ILE A 91 -6.39 18.06 -5.83
N GLU A 92 -5.58 18.21 -4.78
CA GLU A 92 -5.15 19.52 -4.29
C GLU A 92 -4.32 20.28 -5.34
N CYS A 93 -3.46 19.62 -6.09
CA CYS A 93 -2.73 20.23 -7.20
C CYS A 93 -3.67 20.73 -8.31
N HIS A 94 -4.71 19.98 -8.64
CA HIS A 94 -5.73 20.44 -9.60
C HIS A 94 -6.48 21.67 -9.07
N LYS A 95 -6.89 21.67 -7.78
CA LYS A 95 -7.58 22.81 -7.14
C LYS A 95 -6.72 24.08 -7.13
N ILE A 96 -5.43 23.97 -6.87
CA ILE A 96 -4.50 25.11 -6.90
C ILE A 96 -4.43 25.73 -8.30
N LYS A 97 -4.37 24.89 -9.35
CA LYS A 97 -4.26 25.32 -10.75
C LYS A 97 -5.58 25.86 -11.31
N VAL A 98 -6.71 25.30 -10.89
CA VAL A 98 -8.03 25.56 -11.44
C VAL A 98 -8.99 25.94 -10.32
N LYS A 99 -9.42 27.20 -10.27
CA LYS A 99 -10.23 27.73 -9.17
C LYS A 99 -11.71 27.34 -9.23
N LYS A 100 -12.24 27.03 -10.42
CA LYS A 100 -13.64 26.65 -10.61
C LYS A 100 -13.76 25.21 -11.04
N TYR A 101 -14.68 24.45 -10.43
CA TYR A 101 -14.93 23.05 -10.79
C TYR A 101 -15.29 22.89 -12.28
N SER A 102 -16.12 23.80 -12.82
CA SER A 102 -16.55 23.81 -14.24
C SER A 102 -15.39 24.01 -15.23
N LYS A 103 -14.19 24.38 -14.78
CA LYS A 103 -12.98 24.55 -15.59
C LYS A 103 -11.98 23.41 -15.45
N LEU A 104 -12.27 22.42 -14.60
CA LEU A 104 -11.47 21.20 -14.55
C LEU A 104 -11.60 20.42 -15.86
N ASN A 105 -10.63 19.54 -16.09
CA ASN A 105 -10.68 18.59 -17.21
C ASN A 105 -11.94 17.72 -17.13
N ASP A 106 -12.66 17.56 -18.24
CA ASP A 106 -13.91 16.80 -18.33
C ASP A 106 -13.74 15.33 -17.90
N VAL A 107 -12.57 14.73 -18.14
CA VAL A 107 -12.26 13.35 -17.70
C VAL A 107 -12.30 13.26 -16.18
N LEU A 108 -11.69 14.23 -15.49
CA LEU A 108 -11.69 14.28 -14.02
C LEU A 108 -13.08 14.55 -13.46
N GLN A 109 -13.81 15.53 -14.04
CA GLN A 109 -15.18 15.85 -13.63
C GLN A 109 -16.09 14.60 -13.77
N ASN A 110 -16.09 13.96 -14.93
CA ASN A 110 -16.89 12.76 -15.18
C ASN A 110 -16.50 11.59 -14.26
N TYR A 111 -15.20 11.44 -13.98
CA TYR A 111 -14.74 10.41 -13.07
C TYR A 111 -15.16 10.67 -11.62
N PHE A 112 -15.14 11.94 -11.17
CA PHE A 112 -15.64 12.33 -9.86
C PHE A 112 -17.14 12.04 -9.72
N ILE A 113 -17.95 12.44 -10.71
CA ILE A 113 -19.40 12.22 -10.71
C ILE A 113 -19.71 10.72 -10.68
N ALA A 114 -19.09 9.92 -11.56
CA ALA A 114 -19.31 8.48 -11.63
C ALA A 114 -18.89 7.77 -10.34
N SER A 115 -17.73 8.12 -9.77
CA SER A 115 -17.25 7.55 -8.51
C SER A 115 -18.15 7.93 -7.34
N SER A 116 -18.62 9.18 -7.28
CA SER A 116 -19.57 9.66 -6.27
C SER A 116 -20.92 8.92 -6.38
N GLY A 117 -21.43 8.73 -7.61
CA GLY A 117 -22.64 7.94 -7.86
C GLY A 117 -22.52 6.52 -7.32
N ASN A 118 -21.40 5.83 -7.60
CA ASN A 118 -21.13 4.50 -7.07
C ASN A 118 -21.13 4.47 -5.54
N VAL A 119 -20.50 5.45 -4.88
CA VAL A 119 -20.49 5.55 -3.42
C VAL A 119 -21.89 5.80 -2.87
N LEU A 120 -22.68 6.67 -3.51
CA LEU A 120 -24.04 6.99 -3.08
C LEU A 120 -25.00 5.79 -3.14
N THR A 121 -24.76 4.79 -3.99
CA THR A 121 -25.57 3.55 -3.98
C THR A 121 -25.52 2.80 -2.65
N HIS A 122 -24.50 3.09 -1.82
CA HIS A 122 -24.31 2.51 -0.49
C HIS A 122 -24.83 3.39 0.67
N TYR A 123 -25.48 4.53 0.37
CA TYR A 123 -25.89 5.51 1.37
C TYR A 123 -26.70 4.89 2.52
N GLY A 124 -27.71 4.08 2.22
CA GLY A 124 -28.56 3.42 3.21
C GLY A 124 -27.82 2.41 4.11
N ARG A 125 -26.65 1.95 3.70
CA ARG A 125 -25.84 0.98 4.47
C ARG A 125 -24.83 1.67 5.42
N GLY A 126 -24.54 2.95 5.23
CA GLY A 126 -23.53 3.69 5.98
C GLY A 126 -22.08 3.25 5.76
N THR A 127 -21.88 2.22 4.92
CA THR A 127 -20.56 1.64 4.61
C THR A 127 -20.40 1.40 3.11
N VAL A 128 -19.16 1.53 2.62
CA VAL A 128 -18.78 1.16 1.24
C VAL A 128 -17.70 0.08 1.36
N ASN A 129 -17.92 -1.08 0.75
CA ASN A 129 -17.03 -2.24 0.87
C ASN A 129 -16.67 -2.61 2.32
N GLY A 130 -17.65 -2.50 3.25
CA GLY A 130 -17.45 -2.78 4.67
C GLY A 130 -16.76 -1.66 5.47
N VAL A 131 -16.31 -0.58 4.82
CA VAL A 131 -15.66 0.56 5.47
C VAL A 131 -16.67 1.66 5.73
N LYS A 132 -16.72 2.18 6.97
CA LYS A 132 -17.57 3.33 7.33
C LYS A 132 -17.21 4.55 6.48
N TYR A 133 -18.24 5.18 5.88
CA TYR A 133 -18.06 6.31 4.99
C TYR A 133 -18.86 7.52 5.46
N ASN A 134 -18.27 8.72 5.31
CA ASN A 134 -18.93 9.99 5.65
C ASN A 134 -19.70 10.53 4.45
N PHE A 135 -20.94 10.11 4.28
CA PHE A 135 -21.80 10.54 3.18
C PHE A 135 -22.19 12.03 3.23
N GLU A 136 -22.22 12.64 4.41
CA GLU A 136 -22.48 14.09 4.52
C GLU A 136 -21.33 14.89 3.91
N GLN A 137 -20.09 14.45 4.09
CA GLN A 137 -18.94 15.07 3.46
C GLN A 137 -19.02 14.98 1.93
N LEU A 138 -19.48 13.83 1.39
CA LEU A 138 -19.69 13.68 -0.05
C LEU A 138 -20.78 14.61 -0.57
N LYS A 139 -21.90 14.75 0.15
CA LYS A 139 -22.96 15.69 -0.24
C LYS A 139 -22.44 17.13 -0.31
N LEU A 140 -21.71 17.58 0.73
CA LEU A 140 -21.10 18.92 0.75
C LEU A 140 -20.11 19.09 -0.41
N SER A 141 -19.32 18.07 -0.72
CA SER A 141 -18.42 18.05 -1.85
C SER A 141 -19.16 18.26 -3.18
N LEU A 142 -20.19 17.48 -3.44
CA LEU A 142 -21.01 17.60 -4.64
C LEU A 142 -21.68 18.98 -4.73
N MET A 143 -22.25 19.47 -3.63
CA MET A 143 -22.88 20.80 -3.60
C MET A 143 -21.86 21.91 -3.94
N SER A 144 -20.65 21.87 -3.38
CA SER A 144 -19.61 22.83 -3.66
C SER A 144 -19.15 22.81 -5.13
N CYS A 145 -19.05 21.62 -5.72
CA CYS A 145 -18.66 21.45 -7.12
C CYS A 145 -19.69 22.03 -8.10
N PHE A 146 -21.00 21.90 -7.79
CA PHE A 146 -22.07 22.38 -8.68
C PHE A 146 -22.55 23.80 -8.38
N SER A 147 -22.05 24.46 -7.33
CA SER A 147 -22.41 25.86 -7.00
C SER A 147 -21.67 26.89 -7.85
N ASP A 148 -20.78 26.50 -8.74
CA ASP A 148 -19.83 27.34 -9.51
C ASP A 148 -19.02 28.32 -8.66
N SER A 149 -18.83 27.98 -7.38
CA SER A 149 -18.00 28.72 -6.42
C SER A 149 -16.50 28.56 -6.76
N ASP A 150 -15.72 29.57 -6.42
CA ASP A 150 -14.24 29.52 -6.53
C ASP A 150 -13.60 28.63 -5.44
N ASP A 151 -14.39 28.18 -4.45
CA ASP A 151 -13.95 27.30 -3.36
C ASP A 151 -14.70 25.96 -3.41
N TYR A 152 -14.47 25.19 -4.46
CA TYR A 152 -15.01 23.84 -4.56
C TYR A 152 -14.12 22.83 -3.82
N TYR A 153 -14.75 21.74 -3.37
CA TYR A 153 -14.06 20.61 -2.72
C TYR A 153 -14.43 19.30 -3.40
N ILE A 154 -13.45 18.56 -3.89
CA ILE A 154 -13.63 17.20 -4.38
C ILE A 154 -13.26 16.24 -3.24
N GLU A 155 -14.18 15.34 -2.85
CA GLU A 155 -13.92 14.29 -1.87
C GLU A 155 -13.02 13.19 -2.47
N PRO A 156 -11.73 13.13 -2.12
CA PRO A 156 -10.80 12.24 -2.82
C PRO A 156 -11.05 10.76 -2.55
N ARG A 157 -11.67 10.42 -1.42
CA ARG A 157 -11.93 9.03 -1.03
C ARG A 157 -12.90 8.33 -1.98
N VAL A 158 -13.72 9.05 -2.76
CA VAL A 158 -14.62 8.44 -3.75
C VAL A 158 -13.86 7.66 -4.83
N PHE A 159 -12.62 8.08 -5.15
CA PHE A 159 -11.80 7.43 -6.16
C PHE A 159 -11.15 6.14 -5.68
N THR A 160 -10.90 6.03 -4.38
CA THR A 160 -10.11 4.94 -3.80
C THR A 160 -10.94 3.93 -3.01
N ILE A 161 -12.08 4.33 -2.43
CA ILE A 161 -12.86 3.46 -1.56
C ILE A 161 -13.47 2.24 -2.29
N SER A 162 -13.77 2.39 -3.58
CA SER A 162 -14.29 1.32 -4.44
C SER A 162 -13.21 0.64 -5.27
N MET A 163 -11.97 1.12 -5.22
CA MET A 163 -10.88 0.57 -6.02
C MET A 163 -10.52 -0.86 -5.60
N GLY A 164 -10.71 -1.21 -4.32
CA GLY A 164 -10.27 -2.48 -3.75
C GLY A 164 -8.74 -2.55 -3.69
N ASN A 165 -8.14 -3.61 -4.25
CA ASN A 165 -6.69 -3.80 -4.25
C ASN A 165 -5.99 -2.92 -5.29
N CYS A 166 -4.77 -2.47 -5.00
CA CYS A 166 -3.96 -1.63 -5.88
C CYS A 166 -3.20 -2.46 -6.95
N THR A 167 -3.93 -3.23 -7.79
CA THR A 167 -3.32 -3.90 -8.95
C THR A 167 -2.80 -2.89 -9.97
N SER A 168 -1.86 -3.31 -10.80
CA SER A 168 -1.24 -2.45 -11.82
C SER A 168 -2.27 -1.76 -12.71
N SER A 169 -3.23 -2.51 -13.23
CA SER A 169 -4.29 -1.98 -14.11
C SER A 169 -5.20 -0.97 -13.40
N ARG A 170 -5.47 -1.16 -12.10
CA ARG A 170 -6.30 -0.22 -11.32
C ARG A 170 -5.54 1.06 -11.00
N VAL A 171 -4.26 0.96 -10.65
CA VAL A 171 -3.38 2.12 -10.41
C VAL A 171 -3.23 2.94 -11.70
N GLU A 172 -2.98 2.31 -12.83
CA GLU A 172 -2.87 2.96 -14.14
C GLU A 172 -4.17 3.69 -14.51
N LYS A 173 -5.30 3.01 -14.42
CA LYS A 173 -6.62 3.61 -14.66
C LYS A 173 -6.91 4.78 -13.73
N LEU A 174 -6.56 4.67 -12.45
CA LEU A 174 -6.73 5.74 -11.48
C LEU A 174 -5.96 6.99 -11.90
N PHE A 175 -4.68 6.86 -12.22
CA PHE A 175 -3.84 8.01 -12.57
C PHE A 175 -4.19 8.64 -13.93
N SER A 176 -4.58 7.84 -14.93
CA SER A 176 -5.13 8.34 -16.18
C SER A 176 -6.41 9.15 -15.95
N LYS A 177 -7.34 8.64 -15.13
CA LYS A 177 -8.60 9.34 -14.81
C LYS A 177 -8.43 10.58 -13.93
N LEU A 178 -7.38 10.64 -13.14
CA LEU A 178 -6.99 11.84 -12.39
C LEU A 178 -6.19 12.84 -13.25
N CYS A 179 -6.03 12.56 -14.55
CA CYS A 179 -5.30 13.41 -15.50
C CYS A 179 -3.83 13.67 -15.09
N LEU A 180 -3.21 12.70 -14.42
CA LEU A 180 -1.80 12.76 -14.09
C LEU A 180 -0.93 12.20 -15.21
N ASP A 181 -1.22 10.96 -15.62
CA ASP A 181 -0.46 10.23 -16.63
C ASP A 181 -1.29 9.07 -17.21
N ASP A 182 -1.29 8.91 -18.52
CA ASP A 182 -2.05 7.84 -19.19
C ASP A 182 -1.35 6.48 -19.12
N ASP A 183 -0.01 6.46 -18.96
CA ASP A 183 0.79 5.27 -18.77
C ASP A 183 1.87 5.52 -17.70
N ILE A 184 1.43 5.57 -16.44
CA ILE A 184 2.27 5.90 -15.30
C ILE A 184 3.47 4.93 -15.18
N PHE A 185 3.27 3.63 -15.45
CA PHE A 185 4.35 2.65 -15.33
C PHE A 185 5.43 2.82 -16.38
N THR A 186 5.07 3.19 -17.62
CA THR A 186 6.04 3.56 -18.64
C THR A 186 6.78 4.84 -18.29
N SER A 187 6.08 5.82 -17.72
CA SER A 187 6.70 7.09 -17.32
C SER A 187 7.75 6.91 -16.23
N ILE A 188 7.51 6.04 -15.24
CA ILE A 188 8.47 5.76 -14.16
C ILE A 188 9.52 4.68 -14.49
N SER A 189 9.37 3.96 -15.59
CA SER A 189 10.28 2.85 -16.00
C SER A 189 11.73 3.27 -16.23
N GLY A 190 11.96 4.58 -16.36
CA GLY A 190 13.30 5.17 -16.48
C GLY A 190 14.11 5.18 -15.19
N THR A 191 13.49 5.05 -14.04
CA THR A 191 14.09 5.16 -12.71
C THR A 191 15.12 4.07 -12.46
N THR A 192 16.34 4.44 -12.06
CA THR A 192 17.46 3.51 -11.87
C THR A 192 17.15 2.46 -10.80
N GLU A 193 16.49 2.86 -9.72
CA GLU A 193 16.15 1.98 -8.61
C GLU A 193 15.14 0.90 -9.06
N LEU A 194 14.09 1.27 -9.81
CA LEU A 194 13.13 0.29 -10.34
C LEU A 194 13.79 -0.68 -11.33
N LYS A 195 14.67 -0.20 -12.20
CA LYS A 195 15.43 -1.08 -13.10
C LYS A 195 16.23 -2.15 -12.35
N LYS A 196 16.85 -1.78 -11.23
CA LYS A 196 17.57 -2.72 -10.37
C LYS A 196 16.64 -3.76 -9.75
N THR A 197 15.46 -3.36 -9.28
CA THR A 197 14.51 -4.29 -8.62
C THR A 197 13.88 -5.30 -9.57
N VAL A 198 13.83 -5.00 -10.88
CA VAL A 198 13.32 -5.91 -11.91
C VAL A 198 14.42 -6.51 -12.78
N MET A 199 15.70 -6.16 -12.53
CA MET A 199 16.88 -6.68 -13.24
C MET A 199 16.80 -6.49 -14.77
N GLU A 200 16.24 -5.36 -15.23
CA GLU A 200 16.09 -5.04 -16.66
C GLU A 200 16.43 -3.56 -16.90
N THR A 201 16.90 -3.23 -18.10
CA THR A 201 17.33 -1.88 -18.47
C THR A 201 16.46 -1.22 -19.54
N ARG A 202 15.82 -2.02 -20.42
CA ARG A 202 14.97 -1.53 -21.50
C ARG A 202 13.63 -1.05 -20.94
N LYS A 203 13.29 0.23 -21.17
CA LYS A 203 12.10 0.87 -20.58
C LYS A 203 10.79 0.09 -20.77
N SER A 204 10.53 -0.41 -21.98
CA SER A 204 9.29 -1.15 -22.26
C SER A 204 9.20 -2.46 -21.47
N ALA A 205 10.32 -3.19 -21.35
CA ALA A 205 10.38 -4.41 -20.57
C ALA A 205 10.29 -4.12 -19.06
N VAL A 206 10.95 -3.04 -18.59
CA VAL A 206 10.86 -2.58 -17.18
C VAL A 206 9.41 -2.27 -16.80
N SER A 207 8.66 -1.53 -17.64
CA SER A 207 7.24 -1.21 -17.38
C SER A 207 6.41 -2.48 -17.21
N LEU A 208 6.57 -3.46 -18.10
CA LEU A 208 5.84 -4.73 -18.03
C LEU A 208 6.19 -5.50 -16.75
N LEU A 209 7.47 -5.64 -16.43
CA LEU A 209 7.94 -6.36 -15.26
C LEU A 209 7.51 -5.70 -13.94
N ILE A 210 7.43 -4.36 -13.89
CA ILE A 210 6.87 -3.64 -12.74
C ILE A 210 5.41 -4.02 -12.54
N LYS A 211 4.60 -4.01 -13.62
CA LYS A 211 3.17 -4.38 -13.58
C LYS A 211 3.00 -5.81 -13.09
N GLU A 212 3.72 -6.77 -13.68
CA GLU A 212 3.68 -8.18 -13.29
C GLU A 212 4.10 -8.41 -11.84
N LYS A 213 5.19 -7.77 -11.39
CA LYS A 213 5.68 -7.89 -10.01
C LYS A 213 4.69 -7.31 -9.01
N LEU A 214 4.10 -6.14 -9.30
CA LEU A 214 3.06 -5.54 -8.46
C LEU A 214 1.83 -6.45 -8.37
N ASP A 215 1.34 -6.95 -9.50
CA ASP A 215 0.16 -7.81 -9.54
C ASP A 215 0.39 -9.13 -8.79
N ARG A 216 1.59 -9.73 -8.91
CA ARG A 216 1.99 -10.90 -8.12
C ARG A 216 1.98 -10.59 -6.61
N ILE A 217 2.54 -9.47 -6.18
CA ILE A 217 2.56 -9.07 -4.76
C ILE A 217 1.14 -8.90 -4.23
N ILE A 218 0.26 -8.23 -4.98
CA ILE A 218 -1.14 -8.05 -4.59
C ILE A 218 -1.87 -9.40 -4.52
N HIS A 219 -1.61 -10.33 -5.45
CA HIS A 219 -2.20 -11.67 -5.44
C HIS A 219 -1.78 -12.45 -4.18
N ILE A 220 -0.48 -12.52 -3.90
CA ILE A 220 0.05 -13.17 -2.69
C ILE A 220 -0.58 -12.59 -1.42
N ARG A 221 -0.67 -11.26 -1.32
CA ARG A 221 -1.31 -10.59 -0.16
C ARG A 221 -2.77 -11.00 -0.01
N ASN A 222 -3.51 -11.12 -1.12
CA ASN A 222 -4.90 -11.56 -1.08
C ASN A 222 -5.04 -12.98 -0.60
N ASP A 223 -4.21 -13.90 -1.10
CA ASP A 223 -4.22 -15.31 -0.68
C ASP A 223 -3.95 -15.41 0.83
N ILE A 224 -2.96 -14.66 1.34
CA ILE A 224 -2.69 -14.60 2.78
C ILE A 224 -3.89 -14.04 3.55
N ALA A 225 -4.51 -12.96 3.07
CA ALA A 225 -5.64 -12.31 3.73
C ALA A 225 -6.90 -13.18 3.73
N HIS A 226 -7.09 -14.03 2.71
CA HIS A 226 -8.19 -15.00 2.64
C HIS A 226 -7.90 -16.29 3.42
N GLY A 227 -6.77 -16.36 4.11
CA GLY A 227 -6.44 -17.49 5.00
C GLY A 227 -5.80 -18.68 4.30
N GLU A 228 -5.26 -18.50 3.08
CA GLU A 228 -4.51 -19.56 2.39
C GLU A 228 -3.24 -19.88 3.19
N LEU A 229 -3.24 -21.07 3.83
CA LEU A 229 -2.16 -21.49 4.73
C LEU A 229 -0.92 -22.00 3.99
N THR A 230 -1.07 -22.38 2.73
CA THR A 230 0.03 -22.93 1.90
C THR A 230 0.99 -21.85 1.41
N VAL A 231 0.57 -20.57 1.41
CA VAL A 231 1.43 -19.44 1.05
C VAL A 231 2.51 -19.26 2.11
N SER A 232 3.76 -19.50 1.72
CA SER A 232 4.93 -19.27 2.56
C SER A 232 5.70 -18.06 2.05
N ILE A 233 6.11 -17.18 2.95
CA ILE A 233 6.95 -16.01 2.66
C ILE A 233 8.31 -16.21 3.33
N SER A 234 9.36 -16.26 2.51
CA SER A 234 10.73 -16.27 3.00
C SER A 234 11.21 -14.87 3.36
N LYS A 235 12.34 -14.78 4.08
CA LYS A 235 13.03 -13.51 4.33
C LYS A 235 13.36 -12.81 3.01
N ASP A 236 13.99 -13.52 2.08
CA ASP A 236 14.44 -12.94 0.80
C ASP A 236 13.26 -12.41 -0.04
N GLU A 237 12.12 -13.12 -0.02
CA GLU A 237 10.91 -12.67 -0.73
C GLU A 237 10.28 -11.44 -0.08
N PHE A 238 10.30 -11.35 1.25
CA PHE A 238 9.87 -10.15 1.97
C PHE A 238 10.80 -8.96 1.68
N ASP A 239 12.12 -9.16 1.76
CA ASP A 239 13.13 -8.12 1.52
C ASP A 239 13.01 -7.58 0.07
N ASP A 240 12.91 -8.48 -0.92
CA ASP A 240 12.73 -8.12 -2.34
C ASP A 240 11.42 -7.34 -2.56
N THR A 241 10.33 -7.75 -1.92
CA THR A 241 9.04 -7.05 -1.98
C THR A 241 9.14 -5.66 -1.35
N SER A 242 9.76 -5.56 -0.17
CA SER A 242 9.93 -4.30 0.55
C SER A 242 10.76 -3.29 -0.27
N VAL A 243 11.88 -3.73 -0.82
CA VAL A 243 12.74 -2.90 -1.69
C VAL A 243 12.00 -2.45 -2.94
N PHE A 244 11.24 -3.36 -3.58
CA PHE A 244 10.46 -3.04 -4.77
C PHE A 244 9.37 -2.00 -4.47
N LEU A 245 8.55 -2.19 -3.43
CA LEU A 245 7.46 -1.27 -3.09
C LEU A 245 8.00 0.11 -2.69
N ARG A 246 9.11 0.19 -1.94
CA ARG A 246 9.79 1.47 -1.62
C ARG A 246 10.26 2.18 -2.89
N SER A 247 10.90 1.47 -3.81
CA SER A 247 11.36 2.04 -5.08
C SER A 247 10.19 2.52 -5.95
N LEU A 248 9.07 1.78 -5.93
CA LEU A 248 7.85 2.15 -6.65
C LEU A 248 7.21 3.41 -6.06
N ILE A 249 7.07 3.48 -4.73
CA ILE A 249 6.58 4.68 -4.02
C ILE A 249 7.42 5.91 -4.38
N LYS A 250 8.74 5.79 -4.32
CA LYS A 250 9.64 6.90 -4.64
C LYS A 250 9.49 7.37 -6.09
N ALA A 251 9.47 6.45 -7.05
CA ALA A 251 9.31 6.79 -8.46
C ALA A 251 7.95 7.44 -8.77
N LEU A 252 6.86 6.93 -8.16
CA LEU A 252 5.54 7.53 -8.28
C LEU A 252 5.50 8.94 -7.64
N ALA A 253 6.13 9.11 -6.49
CA ALA A 253 6.18 10.39 -5.80
C ALA A 253 6.97 11.46 -6.60
N GLU A 254 8.11 11.09 -7.19
CA GLU A 254 8.90 11.98 -8.05
C GLU A 254 8.12 12.42 -9.30
N ARG A 255 7.24 11.54 -9.83
CA ARG A 255 6.41 11.85 -11.00
C ARG A 255 5.28 12.83 -10.68
N CYS A 256 4.85 12.94 -9.42
CA CYS A 256 3.73 13.77 -8.96
C CYS A 256 4.17 15.14 -8.40
N GLN A 257 5.46 15.43 -8.31
CA GLN A 257 5.99 16.74 -7.92
C GLN A 257 5.98 17.72 -9.09
#